data_f9181e827b5d99ff77211a32c23dd404
#
_entry.id   f9181e827b5d99ff77211a32c23dd404
#
_cell.length_a   1.000
_cell.length_b   1.000
_cell.length_c   1.000
_cell.angle_alpha   90.00
_cell.angle_beta   90.00
_cell.angle_gamma   90.00
#
_symmetry.space_group_name_H-M   'P 1'
#
loop_
_entity.id
_entity.type
_entity.pdbx_description
1 polymer ?
#
loop_
_entity_poly.entity_id
_entity_poly.type
_entity_poly.pdbx_seq_one_letter_code
_entity_poly.pdbx_strand_id
1 'polypeptide(L)'
;MASLNERLSALAAEQDQTTRVDGYRAIARDIVRECARDDKDALGTAKGELETFVEHCISEHVPLAISREIITDMSKELPSLESDVHKTIADVILGRIQPRLVSFEEQVRALREDLATRYAREEHWTRAAEVLAGIDLDSGVRTLSNAFKLRKCVEIAELYVEGGDLVQADLFISRARLLRASGEADASLDYQYNSCWATVLDRKGKFMDASDRYYALAGYDASTLESQTAEKHSLVDVLTLAVACAVIAPTGPQRLRMLQTLYKDERCAQLPVFAFLEKVYLERLLRVEEVLAFESFLKPHHLTVDADSLSALQRAVIEHNLVSISNVYNNIGFDELGELLGVSDIQAEKMVAKMISEDRLSGRIDQVDRFVYFDSDASTIDEEWDKQVVEVSLKLNGIVESLMVENPVSMQ
;
A
#
# COMPACT_ATOMS: atom_id res chain seq x y z
N MET A 1 35.94 -31.09 -32.26
CA MET A 1 35.82 -30.67 -30.85
C MET A 1 35.00 -31.70 -30.10
N ALA A 2 35.42 -32.14 -28.92
CA ALA A 2 34.62 -33.06 -28.11
C ALA A 2 33.26 -32.37 -27.76
N SER A 3 32.17 -33.13 -27.83
CA SER A 3 30.85 -32.57 -27.50
C SER A 3 30.84 -32.09 -26.03
N LEU A 4 30.02 -31.09 -25.71
CA LEU A 4 29.89 -30.58 -24.32
C LEU A 4 29.66 -31.72 -23.32
N ASN A 5 28.83 -32.70 -23.69
CA ASN A 5 28.53 -33.86 -22.87
C ASN A 5 29.78 -34.79 -22.64
N GLU A 6 30.64 -34.91 -23.60
CA GLU A 6 31.90 -35.67 -23.43
C GLU A 6 32.88 -34.98 -22.48
N ARG A 7 32.96 -33.63 -22.56
CA ARG A 7 33.79 -32.84 -21.63
C ARG A 7 33.22 -32.90 -20.20
N LEU A 8 31.90 -32.84 -20.03
CA LEU A 8 31.21 -32.90 -18.73
C LEU A 8 31.35 -34.30 -18.10
N SER A 9 31.24 -35.37 -18.89
CA SER A 9 31.42 -36.74 -18.40
C SER A 9 32.86 -37.04 -18.00
N ALA A 10 33.84 -36.49 -18.72
CA ALA A 10 35.24 -36.60 -18.35
C ALA A 10 35.57 -35.91 -17.02
N LEU A 11 35.00 -34.68 -16.80
CA LEU A 11 35.16 -33.98 -15.53
C LEU A 11 34.43 -34.66 -14.37
N ALA A 12 33.31 -35.33 -14.65
CA ALA A 12 32.59 -36.09 -13.61
C ALA A 12 33.41 -37.29 -13.12
N ALA A 13 34.28 -37.89 -13.98
CA ALA A 13 35.14 -39.00 -13.64
C ALA A 13 36.46 -38.58 -12.95
N GLU A 14 36.81 -37.28 -12.94
CA GLU A 14 38.03 -36.75 -12.33
C GLU A 14 37.98 -36.92 -10.80
N GLN A 15 39.10 -37.43 -10.22
CA GLN A 15 39.16 -37.69 -8.77
C GLN A 15 39.63 -36.47 -7.96
N ASP A 16 40.43 -35.60 -8.58
CA ASP A 16 40.89 -34.37 -7.90
C ASP A 16 39.80 -33.29 -7.88
N GLN A 17 39.39 -32.91 -6.66
CA GLN A 17 38.31 -31.96 -6.43
C GLN A 17 38.65 -30.57 -6.95
N THR A 18 39.92 -30.14 -6.86
CA THR A 18 40.36 -28.79 -7.30
C THR A 18 40.35 -28.68 -8.81
N THR A 19 40.93 -29.62 -9.50
CA THR A 19 40.96 -29.70 -10.99
C THR A 19 39.56 -29.85 -11.56
N ARG A 20 38.68 -30.56 -10.85
CA ARG A 20 37.26 -30.71 -11.21
C ARG A 20 36.49 -29.39 -11.12
N VAL A 21 36.63 -28.63 -10.03
CA VAL A 21 35.97 -27.30 -9.85
C VAL A 21 36.48 -26.33 -10.90
N ASP A 22 37.79 -26.25 -11.12
CA ASP A 22 38.38 -25.33 -12.10
C ASP A 22 37.97 -25.71 -13.54
N GLY A 23 37.82 -26.99 -13.86
CA GLY A 23 37.30 -27.44 -15.13
C GLY A 23 35.83 -27.00 -15.37
N TYR A 24 34.96 -27.15 -14.37
CA TYR A 24 33.59 -26.69 -14.47
C TYR A 24 33.49 -25.15 -14.57
N ARG A 25 34.34 -24.42 -13.83
CA ARG A 25 34.43 -22.95 -13.93
C ARG A 25 34.84 -22.49 -15.32
N ALA A 26 35.82 -23.18 -15.93
CA ALA A 26 36.24 -22.84 -17.29
C ALA A 26 35.11 -23.01 -18.30
N ILE A 27 34.37 -24.13 -18.24
CA ILE A 27 33.24 -24.40 -19.12
C ILE A 27 32.11 -23.34 -18.86
N ALA A 28 31.79 -23.05 -17.60
CA ALA A 28 30.79 -22.07 -17.26
C ALA A 28 31.11 -20.67 -17.86
N ARG A 29 32.38 -20.25 -17.73
CA ARG A 29 32.83 -18.97 -18.31
C ARG A 29 32.79 -18.95 -19.82
N ASP A 30 33.16 -20.05 -20.47
CA ASP A 30 33.10 -20.17 -21.93
C ASP A 30 31.64 -20.02 -22.40
N ILE A 31 30.69 -20.73 -21.78
CA ILE A 31 29.26 -20.65 -22.10
C ILE A 31 28.69 -19.21 -21.85
N VAL A 32 29.03 -18.61 -20.71
CA VAL A 32 28.59 -17.24 -20.39
C VAL A 32 29.14 -16.24 -21.42
N ARG A 33 30.39 -16.38 -21.85
CA ARG A 33 31.00 -15.56 -22.90
C ARG A 33 30.35 -15.77 -24.27
N GLU A 34 29.92 -16.99 -24.58
CA GLU A 34 29.20 -17.29 -25.83
C GLU A 34 27.80 -16.68 -25.79
N CYS A 35 27.10 -16.73 -24.64
CA CYS A 35 25.84 -16.05 -24.43
C CYS A 35 25.95 -14.50 -24.56
N ALA A 36 27.10 -13.93 -24.22
CA ALA A 36 27.38 -12.50 -24.31
C ALA A 36 27.71 -12.00 -25.73
N ARG A 37 27.80 -12.89 -26.73
CA ARG A 37 28.02 -12.51 -28.15
C ARG A 37 26.70 -12.10 -28.78
N ASP A 38 26.71 -10.98 -29.50
CA ASP A 38 25.53 -10.31 -30.08
C ASP A 38 24.89 -11.05 -31.28
N ASP A 39 25.07 -12.36 -31.37
CA ASP A 39 24.63 -13.18 -32.49
C ASP A 39 23.42 -14.02 -32.10
N LYS A 40 22.25 -13.72 -32.66
CA LYS A 40 20.94 -14.32 -32.29
C LYS A 40 20.94 -15.86 -32.50
N ASP A 41 21.63 -16.37 -33.51
CA ASP A 41 21.76 -17.82 -33.77
C ASP A 41 22.71 -18.48 -32.76
N ALA A 42 23.73 -17.76 -32.32
CA ALA A 42 24.64 -18.21 -31.26
C ALA A 42 23.96 -18.22 -29.89
N LEU A 43 23.08 -17.28 -29.61
CA LEU A 43 22.31 -17.22 -28.35
C LEU A 43 21.40 -18.44 -28.16
N GLY A 44 20.79 -18.97 -29.23
CA GLY A 44 19.93 -20.14 -29.17
C GLY A 44 20.71 -21.40 -28.84
N THR A 45 21.89 -21.57 -29.44
CA THR A 45 22.81 -22.74 -29.19
C THR A 45 23.43 -22.63 -27.81
N ALA A 46 23.93 -21.47 -27.43
CA ALA A 46 24.51 -21.20 -26.11
C ALA A 46 23.48 -21.39 -24.97
N LYS A 47 22.22 -21.05 -25.19
CA LYS A 47 21.13 -21.32 -24.24
C LYS A 47 20.93 -22.83 -24.05
N GLY A 48 20.93 -23.61 -25.12
CA GLY A 48 20.83 -25.09 -25.05
C GLY A 48 22.03 -25.72 -24.34
N GLU A 49 23.25 -25.21 -24.58
CA GLU A 49 24.44 -25.62 -23.87
C GLU A 49 24.42 -25.27 -22.40
N LEU A 50 23.92 -24.08 -22.05
CA LEU A 50 23.70 -23.67 -20.67
C LEU A 50 22.68 -24.58 -19.95
N GLU A 51 21.58 -24.91 -20.61
CA GLU A 51 20.56 -25.82 -20.06
C GLU A 51 21.16 -27.19 -19.74
N THR A 52 21.89 -27.77 -20.68
CA THR A 52 22.57 -29.07 -20.49
C THR A 52 23.65 -29.01 -19.42
N PHE A 53 24.41 -27.94 -19.34
CA PHE A 53 25.42 -27.70 -18.31
C PHE A 53 24.80 -27.62 -16.91
N VAL A 54 23.75 -26.82 -16.75
CA VAL A 54 23.06 -26.66 -15.47
C VAL A 54 22.38 -27.96 -15.04
N GLU A 55 21.74 -28.69 -15.95
CA GLU A 55 21.17 -30.00 -15.67
C GLU A 55 22.26 -31.01 -15.20
N HIS A 56 23.40 -31.00 -15.85
CA HIS A 56 24.51 -31.86 -15.41
C HIS A 56 25.03 -31.49 -14.02
N CYS A 57 25.17 -30.17 -13.74
CA CYS A 57 25.59 -29.70 -12.41
C CYS A 57 24.57 -30.05 -11.30
N ILE A 58 23.28 -30.10 -11.63
CA ILE A 58 22.23 -30.44 -10.67
C ILE A 58 22.08 -31.98 -10.53
N SER A 59 22.60 -32.75 -11.45
CA SER A 59 22.49 -34.22 -11.42
C SER A 59 23.16 -34.83 -10.17
N GLU A 60 22.83 -36.08 -9.87
CA GLU A 60 23.41 -36.81 -8.72
C GLU A 60 24.89 -37.19 -8.91
N HIS A 61 25.38 -37.07 -10.12
CA HIS A 61 26.76 -37.40 -10.46
C HIS A 61 27.80 -36.37 -9.98
N VAL A 62 27.33 -35.13 -9.69
CA VAL A 62 28.18 -34.05 -9.20
C VAL A 62 27.93 -33.83 -7.71
N PRO A 63 28.98 -33.79 -6.86
CA PRO A 63 28.83 -33.50 -5.44
C PRO A 63 28.16 -32.13 -5.24
N LEU A 64 27.15 -32.05 -4.34
CA LEU A 64 26.37 -30.90 -4.09
C LEU A 64 27.21 -29.65 -3.72
N ALA A 65 28.33 -29.83 -3.02
CA ALA A 65 29.24 -28.74 -2.67
C ALA A 65 29.83 -28.06 -3.91
N ILE A 66 30.25 -28.85 -4.90
CA ILE A 66 30.79 -28.35 -6.18
C ILE A 66 29.71 -27.64 -6.98
N SER A 67 28.52 -28.25 -7.08
CA SER A 67 27.39 -27.61 -7.79
C SER A 67 26.99 -26.25 -7.21
N ARG A 68 26.95 -26.16 -5.90
CA ARG A 68 26.66 -24.88 -5.20
C ARG A 68 27.73 -23.83 -5.49
N GLU A 69 28.98 -24.20 -5.44
CA GLU A 69 30.11 -23.31 -5.72
C GLU A 69 30.06 -22.76 -7.14
N ILE A 70 29.83 -23.63 -8.12
CA ILE A 70 29.75 -23.27 -9.55
C ILE A 70 28.58 -22.29 -9.77
N ILE A 71 27.39 -22.60 -9.27
CA ILE A 71 26.20 -21.73 -9.43
C ILE A 71 26.43 -20.38 -8.72
N THR A 72 27.08 -20.37 -7.55
CA THR A 72 27.46 -19.14 -6.86
C THR A 72 28.45 -18.29 -7.66
N ASP A 73 29.43 -18.93 -8.28
CA ASP A 73 30.40 -18.21 -9.10
C ASP A 73 29.77 -17.67 -10.40
N MET A 74 28.88 -18.43 -11.04
CA MET A 74 28.07 -17.95 -12.15
C MET A 74 27.24 -16.73 -11.73
N SER A 75 26.58 -16.79 -10.59
CA SER A 75 25.76 -15.67 -10.09
C SER A 75 26.58 -14.39 -9.86
N LYS A 76 27.85 -14.50 -9.46
CA LYS A 76 28.75 -13.35 -9.30
C LYS A 76 29.20 -12.72 -10.62
N GLU A 77 29.26 -13.50 -11.70
CA GLU A 77 29.63 -13.00 -13.03
C GLU A 77 28.46 -12.35 -13.76
N LEU A 78 27.20 -12.72 -13.45
CA LEU A 78 25.99 -12.21 -14.08
C LEU A 78 25.85 -10.67 -14.03
N PRO A 79 26.11 -9.95 -12.92
CA PRO A 79 25.95 -8.51 -12.86
C PRO A 79 26.79 -7.71 -13.86
N SER A 80 27.86 -8.29 -14.38
CA SER A 80 28.75 -7.67 -15.38
C SER A 80 28.23 -7.77 -16.81
N LEU A 81 27.18 -8.57 -17.04
CA LEU A 81 26.62 -8.83 -18.37
C LEU A 81 25.54 -7.83 -18.75
N GLU A 82 25.26 -7.79 -20.06
CA GLU A 82 24.15 -7.03 -20.61
C GLU A 82 22.80 -7.52 -20.06
N SER A 83 21.84 -6.61 -19.90
CA SER A 83 20.61 -6.89 -19.17
C SER A 83 19.81 -8.07 -19.72
N ASP A 84 19.65 -8.15 -21.03
CA ASP A 84 18.82 -9.20 -21.65
C ASP A 84 19.50 -10.58 -21.59
N VAL A 85 20.83 -10.62 -21.72
CA VAL A 85 21.62 -11.86 -21.55
C VAL A 85 21.56 -12.33 -20.10
N HIS A 86 21.73 -11.41 -19.16
CA HIS A 86 21.59 -11.70 -17.73
C HIS A 86 20.24 -12.33 -17.38
N LYS A 87 19.13 -11.72 -17.83
CA LYS A 87 17.76 -12.24 -17.61
C LYS A 87 17.62 -13.64 -18.18
N THR A 88 18.07 -13.85 -19.41
CA THR A 88 17.97 -15.16 -20.08
C THR A 88 18.73 -16.24 -19.33
N ILE A 89 19.96 -15.95 -18.89
CA ILE A 89 20.78 -16.90 -18.13
C ILE A 89 20.15 -17.20 -16.77
N ALA A 90 19.73 -16.16 -16.05
CA ALA A 90 19.10 -16.30 -14.74
C ALA A 90 17.79 -17.11 -14.81
N ASP A 91 16.94 -16.89 -15.81
CA ASP A 91 15.69 -17.62 -16.02
C ASP A 91 15.96 -19.10 -16.34
N VAL A 92 16.97 -19.41 -17.16
CA VAL A 92 17.38 -20.80 -17.45
C VAL A 92 17.86 -21.48 -16.18
N ILE A 93 18.75 -20.84 -15.42
CA ILE A 93 19.29 -21.43 -14.18
C ILE A 93 18.16 -21.67 -13.18
N LEU A 94 17.27 -20.69 -12.95
CA LEU A 94 16.13 -20.81 -12.03
C LEU A 94 15.15 -21.91 -12.46
N GLY A 95 14.85 -22.00 -13.77
CA GLY A 95 13.95 -23.03 -14.31
C GLY A 95 14.49 -24.44 -14.13
N ARG A 96 15.81 -24.64 -14.32
CA ARG A 96 16.43 -25.97 -14.17
C ARG A 96 16.68 -26.36 -12.71
N ILE A 97 16.90 -25.43 -11.81
CA ILE A 97 17.07 -25.67 -10.36
C ILE A 97 15.75 -26.02 -9.66
N GLN A 98 14.60 -25.63 -10.23
CA GLN A 98 13.30 -25.80 -9.60
C GLN A 98 13.02 -27.19 -8.99
N PRO A 99 13.37 -28.34 -9.63
CA PRO A 99 13.15 -29.66 -9.05
C PRO A 99 13.94 -29.96 -7.76
N ARG A 100 15.06 -29.25 -7.53
CA ARG A 100 15.97 -29.43 -6.39
C ARG A 100 16.13 -28.14 -5.55
N LEU A 101 15.12 -27.32 -5.51
CA LEU A 101 15.11 -26.00 -4.90
C LEU A 101 15.64 -26.00 -3.47
N VAL A 102 15.22 -26.98 -2.66
CA VAL A 102 15.68 -27.18 -1.26
C VAL A 102 17.19 -27.32 -1.12
N SER A 103 17.86 -27.92 -2.11
CA SER A 103 19.31 -28.11 -2.08
C SER A 103 20.09 -26.84 -2.45
N PHE A 104 19.46 -25.86 -3.13
CA PHE A 104 20.10 -24.67 -3.69
C PHE A 104 19.44 -23.36 -3.21
N GLU A 105 18.76 -23.36 -2.06
CA GLU A 105 18.00 -22.20 -1.55
C GLU A 105 18.80 -20.89 -1.53
N GLU A 106 20.07 -20.93 -1.10
CA GLU A 106 20.93 -19.75 -1.01
C GLU A 106 21.27 -19.19 -2.38
N GLN A 107 21.59 -20.06 -3.35
CA GLN A 107 21.91 -19.69 -4.72
C GLN A 107 20.68 -19.11 -5.44
N VAL A 108 19.54 -19.78 -5.29
CA VAL A 108 18.27 -19.33 -5.87
C VAL A 108 17.88 -17.98 -5.30
N ARG A 109 18.04 -17.78 -3.98
CA ARG A 109 17.77 -16.48 -3.36
C ARG A 109 18.65 -15.38 -3.94
N ALA A 110 19.97 -15.60 -4.00
CA ALA A 110 20.90 -14.62 -4.54
C ALA A 110 20.60 -14.28 -6.02
N LEU A 111 20.30 -15.29 -6.84
CA LEU A 111 19.92 -15.08 -8.24
C LEU A 111 18.63 -14.29 -8.39
N ARG A 112 17.62 -14.58 -7.57
CA ARG A 112 16.34 -13.85 -7.60
C ARG A 112 16.49 -12.40 -7.11
N GLU A 113 17.30 -12.15 -6.09
CA GLU A 113 17.61 -10.82 -5.60
C GLU A 113 18.31 -9.96 -6.67
N ASP A 114 19.30 -10.54 -7.36
CA ASP A 114 20.02 -9.85 -8.44
C ASP A 114 19.12 -9.59 -9.65
N LEU A 115 18.36 -10.59 -10.07
CA LEU A 115 17.40 -10.48 -11.17
C LEU A 115 16.32 -9.42 -10.88
N ALA A 116 15.77 -9.39 -9.65
CA ALA A 116 14.79 -8.40 -9.23
C ALA A 116 15.37 -6.98 -9.22
N THR A 117 16.62 -6.83 -8.76
CA THR A 117 17.31 -5.54 -8.80
C THR A 117 17.46 -5.01 -10.23
N ARG A 118 17.70 -5.91 -11.19
CA ARG A 118 17.75 -5.57 -12.62
C ARG A 118 16.40 -5.09 -13.14
N TYR A 119 15.33 -5.89 -12.90
CA TYR A 119 13.98 -5.51 -13.31
C TYR A 119 13.55 -4.17 -12.67
N ALA A 120 13.91 -3.93 -11.41
CA ALA A 120 13.61 -2.65 -10.73
C ALA A 120 14.36 -1.46 -11.38
N ARG A 121 15.61 -1.63 -11.83
CA ARG A 121 16.36 -0.58 -12.56
C ARG A 121 15.75 -0.27 -13.92
N GLU A 122 15.04 -1.20 -14.54
CA GLU A 122 14.33 -1.04 -15.81
C GLU A 122 12.88 -0.61 -15.63
N GLU A 123 12.47 -0.29 -14.39
CA GLU A 123 11.11 0.11 -14.04
C GLU A 123 10.04 -0.97 -14.29
N HIS A 124 10.47 -2.23 -14.41
CA HIS A 124 9.57 -3.39 -14.50
C HIS A 124 9.18 -3.90 -13.11
N TRP A 125 8.50 -3.04 -12.34
CA TRP A 125 8.22 -3.24 -10.91
C TRP A 125 7.46 -4.53 -10.59
N THR A 126 6.43 -4.86 -11.37
CA THR A 126 5.62 -6.07 -11.16
C THR A 126 6.44 -7.34 -11.36
N ARG A 127 7.29 -7.38 -12.39
CA ARG A 127 8.18 -8.51 -12.64
C ARG A 127 9.24 -8.66 -11.54
N ALA A 128 9.81 -7.56 -11.08
CA ALA A 128 10.76 -7.57 -9.97
C ALA A 128 10.11 -8.15 -8.70
N ALA A 129 8.88 -7.73 -8.40
CA ALA A 129 8.11 -8.23 -7.26
C ALA A 129 7.78 -9.73 -7.37
N GLU A 130 7.35 -10.22 -8.54
CA GLU A 130 7.06 -11.62 -8.81
C GLU A 130 8.30 -12.52 -8.60
N VAL A 131 9.45 -12.07 -9.09
CA VAL A 131 10.72 -12.79 -8.91
C VAL A 131 11.09 -12.90 -7.44
N LEU A 132 10.99 -11.80 -6.67
CA LEU A 132 11.26 -11.83 -5.22
C LEU A 132 10.21 -12.62 -4.44
N ALA A 133 8.94 -12.54 -4.81
CA ALA A 133 7.86 -13.28 -4.18
C ALA A 133 8.04 -14.80 -4.30
N GLY A 134 8.75 -15.23 -5.33
CA GLY A 134 9.11 -16.64 -5.50
C GLY A 134 10.17 -17.15 -4.51
N ILE A 135 10.80 -16.31 -3.68
CA ILE A 135 11.71 -16.75 -2.62
C ILE A 135 10.88 -17.41 -1.51
N ASP A 136 11.19 -18.66 -1.20
CA ASP A 136 10.54 -19.34 -0.08
C ASP A 136 11.11 -18.82 1.24
N LEU A 137 10.35 -17.96 1.90
CA LEU A 137 10.70 -17.35 3.19
C LEU A 137 10.43 -18.30 4.37
N ASP A 138 9.64 -19.36 4.18
CA ASP A 138 9.19 -20.26 5.25
C ASP A 138 9.82 -21.65 5.15
N SER A 139 10.76 -21.86 4.21
CA SER A 139 11.42 -23.15 4.03
C SER A 139 12.13 -23.60 5.33
N GLY A 140 11.92 -24.87 5.68
CA GLY A 140 12.30 -25.40 6.98
C GLY A 140 13.77 -25.81 7.13
N VAL A 141 14.62 -25.68 6.10
CA VAL A 141 16.00 -26.17 6.13
C VAL A 141 16.94 -25.19 6.84
N ARG A 142 16.72 -23.89 6.68
CA ARG A 142 17.42 -22.86 7.45
C ARG A 142 16.40 -21.87 8.03
N THR A 143 16.44 -21.70 9.33
CA THR A 143 15.65 -20.66 10.00
C THR A 143 16.20 -19.28 9.62
N LEU A 144 15.55 -18.60 8.68
CA LEU A 144 15.82 -17.20 8.39
C LEU A 144 15.36 -16.34 9.57
N SER A 145 16.13 -15.30 9.94
CA SER A 145 15.71 -14.36 10.99
C SER A 145 14.42 -13.66 10.61
N ASN A 146 13.56 -13.39 11.58
CA ASN A 146 12.30 -12.68 11.34
C ASN A 146 12.55 -11.28 10.78
N ALA A 147 13.65 -10.61 11.16
CA ALA A 147 14.07 -9.33 10.61
C ALA A 147 14.37 -9.42 9.10
N PHE A 148 15.03 -10.48 8.63
CA PHE A 148 15.28 -10.68 7.20
C PHE A 148 13.97 -10.93 6.43
N LYS A 149 13.10 -11.80 6.95
CA LYS A 149 11.78 -12.08 6.35
C LYS A 149 10.94 -10.81 6.26
N LEU A 150 10.93 -10.01 7.33
CA LEU A 150 10.22 -8.74 7.39
C LEU A 150 10.75 -7.76 6.32
N ARG A 151 12.07 -7.60 6.23
CA ARG A 151 12.71 -6.74 5.21
C ARG A 151 12.31 -7.16 3.80
N LYS A 152 12.36 -8.46 3.50
CA LYS A 152 11.96 -8.95 2.17
C LYS A 152 10.47 -8.78 1.88
N CYS A 153 9.59 -8.99 2.86
CA CYS A 153 8.17 -8.73 2.68
C CYS A 153 7.88 -7.23 2.40
N VAL A 154 8.58 -6.33 3.07
CA VAL A 154 8.44 -4.88 2.84
C VAL A 154 8.96 -4.50 1.46
N GLU A 155 10.14 -5.00 1.05
CA GLU A 155 10.73 -4.76 -0.27
C GLU A 155 9.81 -5.24 -1.41
N ILE A 156 9.24 -6.44 -1.29
CA ILE A 156 8.28 -6.97 -2.26
C ILE A 156 7.01 -6.11 -2.30
N ALA A 157 6.51 -5.67 -1.15
CA ALA A 157 5.33 -4.82 -1.09
C ALA A 157 5.58 -3.45 -1.73
N GLU A 158 6.74 -2.82 -1.50
CA GLU A 158 7.13 -1.56 -2.16
C GLU A 158 7.14 -1.72 -3.69
N LEU A 159 7.71 -2.79 -4.20
CA LEU A 159 7.74 -3.06 -5.64
C LEU A 159 6.34 -3.26 -6.24
N TYR A 160 5.44 -3.97 -5.54
CA TYR A 160 4.05 -4.11 -5.98
C TYR A 160 3.29 -2.77 -5.92
N VAL A 161 3.57 -1.93 -4.93
CA VAL A 161 2.99 -0.57 -4.84
C VAL A 161 3.41 0.27 -6.05
N GLU A 162 4.71 0.26 -6.42
CA GLU A 162 5.18 0.97 -7.61
C GLU A 162 4.60 0.37 -8.90
N GLY A 163 4.44 -0.94 -8.96
CA GLY A 163 3.81 -1.65 -10.08
C GLY A 163 2.29 -1.48 -10.17
N GLY A 164 1.64 -0.91 -9.14
CA GLY A 164 0.19 -0.67 -9.11
C GLY A 164 -0.66 -1.86 -8.65
N ASP A 165 -0.06 -3.01 -8.31
CA ASP A 165 -0.80 -4.16 -7.76
C ASP A 165 -0.97 -4.04 -6.24
N LEU A 166 -2.02 -3.32 -5.84
CA LEU A 166 -2.33 -3.06 -4.44
C LEU A 166 -2.83 -4.30 -3.69
N VAL A 167 -3.31 -5.31 -4.39
CA VAL A 167 -3.83 -6.54 -3.76
C VAL A 167 -2.67 -7.37 -3.24
N GLN A 168 -1.65 -7.59 -4.08
CA GLN A 168 -0.45 -8.29 -3.68
C GLN A 168 0.35 -7.51 -2.64
N ALA A 169 0.47 -6.19 -2.80
CA ALA A 169 1.12 -5.34 -1.82
C ALA A 169 0.51 -5.50 -0.41
N ASP A 170 -0.82 -5.49 -0.30
CA ASP A 170 -1.52 -5.66 0.98
C ASP A 170 -1.30 -7.04 1.59
N LEU A 171 -1.23 -8.08 0.77
CA LEU A 171 -0.94 -9.44 1.24
C LEU A 171 0.44 -9.51 1.89
N PHE A 172 1.47 -8.94 1.23
CA PHE A 172 2.83 -8.95 1.79
C PHE A 172 2.98 -8.05 3.01
N ILE A 173 2.30 -6.88 3.05
CA ILE A 173 2.25 -6.04 4.25
C ILE A 173 1.54 -6.73 5.40
N SER A 174 0.45 -7.45 5.16
CA SER A 174 -0.24 -8.23 6.18
C SER A 174 0.65 -9.34 6.76
N ARG A 175 1.43 -10.01 5.90
CA ARG A 175 2.44 -10.99 6.32
C ARG A 175 3.56 -10.33 7.14
N ALA A 176 4.05 -9.18 6.68
CA ALA A 176 5.06 -8.38 7.39
C ALA A 176 4.58 -7.97 8.79
N ARG A 177 3.29 -7.63 8.95
CA ARG A 177 2.69 -7.29 10.25
C ARG A 177 2.79 -8.44 11.26
N LEU A 178 2.57 -9.67 10.82
CA LEU A 178 2.69 -10.86 11.69
C LEU A 178 4.14 -11.09 12.13
N LEU A 179 5.09 -10.89 11.20
CA LEU A 179 6.52 -11.04 11.50
C LEU A 179 7.02 -9.94 12.45
N ARG A 180 6.53 -8.71 12.30
CA ARG A 180 6.87 -7.58 13.19
C ARG A 180 6.48 -7.85 14.65
N ALA A 181 5.38 -8.55 14.89
CA ALA A 181 4.91 -8.89 16.24
C ALA A 181 5.92 -9.74 17.03
N SER A 182 6.91 -10.37 16.39
CA SER A 182 7.99 -11.12 17.06
C SER A 182 9.06 -10.25 17.75
N GLY A 183 9.05 -8.93 17.52
CA GLY A 183 9.88 -7.97 18.27
C GLY A 183 11.37 -7.86 17.86
N GLU A 184 11.77 -8.45 16.72
CA GLU A 184 13.16 -8.44 16.22
C GLU A 184 13.44 -7.28 15.23
N ALA A 185 12.51 -6.34 15.06
CA ALA A 185 12.65 -5.27 14.06
C ALA A 185 13.47 -4.09 14.60
N ASP A 186 14.45 -3.64 13.79
CA ASP A 186 15.18 -2.40 14.02
C ASP A 186 14.29 -1.18 13.73
N ALA A 187 14.59 -0.02 14.34
CA ALA A 187 13.83 1.22 14.13
C ALA A 187 13.76 1.64 12.65
N SER A 188 14.83 1.41 11.88
CA SER A 188 14.88 1.69 10.44
C SER A 188 13.91 0.79 9.65
N LEU A 189 13.86 -0.49 9.98
CA LEU A 189 12.96 -1.47 9.33
C LEU A 189 11.51 -1.20 9.72
N ASP A 190 11.26 -0.79 10.96
CA ASP A 190 9.94 -0.35 11.45
C ASP A 190 9.44 0.88 10.69
N TYR A 191 10.32 1.83 10.43
CA TYR A 191 10.00 3.01 9.61
C TYR A 191 9.64 2.62 8.18
N GLN A 192 10.47 1.79 7.51
CA GLN A 192 10.20 1.30 6.15
C GLN A 192 8.85 0.57 6.06
N TYR A 193 8.57 -0.32 7.02
CA TYR A 193 7.29 -1.03 7.10
C TYR A 193 6.10 -0.06 7.22
N ASN A 194 6.17 0.89 8.16
CA ASN A 194 5.08 1.85 8.36
C ASN A 194 4.91 2.79 7.16
N SER A 195 6.00 3.19 6.49
CA SER A 195 5.98 4.01 5.27
C SER A 195 5.31 3.27 4.12
N CYS A 196 5.72 2.03 3.88
CA CYS A 196 5.10 1.19 2.85
C CYS A 196 3.61 0.95 3.15
N TRP A 197 3.27 0.64 4.41
CA TRP A 197 1.88 0.44 4.80
C TRP A 197 1.02 1.70 4.62
N ALA A 198 1.52 2.88 5.04
CA ALA A 198 0.84 4.15 4.82
C ALA A 198 0.55 4.38 3.33
N THR A 199 1.54 4.11 2.46
CA THR A 199 1.39 4.26 1.00
C THR A 199 0.36 3.27 0.43
N VAL A 200 0.32 2.03 0.91
CA VAL A 200 -0.70 1.05 0.49
C VAL A 200 -2.10 1.50 0.89
N LEU A 201 -2.28 1.98 2.11
CA LEU A 201 -3.57 2.49 2.59
C LEU A 201 -4.03 3.72 1.80
N ASP A 202 -3.10 4.64 1.54
CA ASP A 202 -3.32 5.85 0.76
C ASP A 202 -3.81 5.52 -0.66
N ARG A 203 -3.08 4.65 -1.38
CA ARG A 203 -3.49 4.21 -2.74
C ARG A 203 -4.77 3.38 -2.76
N LYS A 204 -5.16 2.73 -1.65
CA LYS A 204 -6.44 2.02 -1.49
C LYS A 204 -7.63 2.92 -1.17
N GLY A 205 -7.40 4.22 -0.98
CA GLY A 205 -8.44 5.17 -0.60
C GLY A 205 -8.85 5.12 0.88
N LYS A 206 -8.07 4.42 1.74
CA LYS A 206 -8.26 4.41 3.20
C LYS A 206 -7.54 5.59 3.84
N PHE A 207 -7.97 6.79 3.50
CA PHE A 207 -7.25 8.03 3.80
C PHE A 207 -7.10 8.31 5.31
N MET A 208 -8.09 7.95 6.15
CA MET A 208 -7.96 8.13 7.60
C MET A 208 -6.85 7.28 8.18
N ASP A 209 -6.85 5.98 7.89
CA ASP A 209 -5.82 5.07 8.37
C ASP A 209 -4.44 5.45 7.83
N ALA A 210 -4.38 5.94 6.58
CA ALA A 210 -3.15 6.44 5.97
C ALA A 210 -2.62 7.69 6.70
N SER A 211 -3.50 8.66 7.00
CA SER A 211 -3.14 9.88 7.73
C SER A 211 -2.56 9.58 9.11
N ASP A 212 -3.21 8.68 9.88
CA ASP A 212 -2.73 8.24 11.19
C ASP A 212 -1.32 7.62 11.09
N ARG A 213 -1.07 6.83 10.04
CA ARG A 213 0.25 6.21 9.81
C ARG A 213 1.31 7.22 9.40
N TYR A 214 0.99 8.13 8.48
CA TYR A 214 1.92 9.20 8.10
C TYR A 214 2.25 10.10 9.29
N TYR A 215 1.27 10.43 10.13
CA TYR A 215 1.52 11.21 11.33
C TYR A 215 2.42 10.46 12.35
N ALA A 216 2.19 9.16 12.55
CA ALA A 216 3.05 8.33 13.39
C ALA A 216 4.50 8.26 12.86
N LEU A 217 4.69 8.23 11.53
CA LEU A 217 6.02 8.28 10.90
C LEU A 217 6.76 9.59 11.21
N ALA A 218 6.05 10.70 11.32
CA ALA A 218 6.64 11.99 11.69
C ALA A 218 7.15 12.03 13.15
N GLY A 219 6.83 11.02 13.97
CA GLY A 219 7.32 10.85 15.33
C GLY A 219 8.66 10.11 15.43
N TYR A 220 9.18 9.55 14.33
CA TYR A 220 10.50 8.90 14.37
C TYR A 220 11.64 9.94 14.33
N ASP A 221 12.65 9.72 15.18
CA ASP A 221 13.82 10.59 15.18
C ASP A 221 14.69 10.37 13.94
N ALA A 222 14.97 11.43 13.20
CA ALA A 222 15.82 11.38 12.01
C ALA A 222 17.23 10.84 12.29
N SER A 223 17.72 10.96 13.54
CA SER A 223 19.03 10.45 13.94
C SER A 223 19.13 8.93 14.03
N THR A 224 17.98 8.24 14.16
CA THR A 224 17.90 6.77 14.26
C THR A 224 17.69 6.10 12.91
N LEU A 225 17.41 6.89 11.86
CA LEU A 225 17.16 6.38 10.50
C LEU A 225 18.48 6.31 9.73
N GLU A 226 18.69 5.21 8.99
CA GLU A 226 19.78 5.12 8.03
C GLU A 226 19.64 6.22 6.97
N SER A 227 20.78 6.80 6.53
CA SER A 227 20.79 7.93 5.59
C SER A 227 19.95 7.69 4.33
N GLN A 228 19.91 6.46 3.83
CA GLN A 228 19.13 6.09 2.63
C GLN A 228 17.60 6.11 2.84
N THR A 229 17.13 5.85 4.06
CA THR A 229 15.70 5.91 4.39
C THR A 229 15.24 7.33 4.70
N ALA A 230 16.12 8.14 5.27
CA ALA A 230 15.85 9.56 5.53
C ALA A 230 15.77 10.41 4.26
N GLU A 231 16.48 10.02 3.18
CA GLU A 231 16.44 10.74 1.90
C GLU A 231 15.14 10.52 1.12
N LYS A 232 14.47 9.36 1.28
CA LYS A 232 13.24 9.05 0.52
C LYS A 232 12.03 9.90 0.92
N HIS A 233 11.91 10.29 2.20
CA HIS A 233 10.79 11.08 2.69
C HIS A 233 11.27 12.08 3.72
N SER A 234 11.29 13.36 3.37
CA SER A 234 11.55 14.41 4.35
C SER A 234 10.40 14.49 5.35
N LEU A 235 10.67 14.95 6.58
CA LEU A 235 9.64 15.17 7.60
C LEU A 235 8.49 16.05 7.07
N VAL A 236 8.83 17.05 6.25
CA VAL A 236 7.87 17.97 5.62
C VAL A 236 6.94 17.20 4.66
N ASP A 237 7.50 16.30 3.84
CA ASP A 237 6.71 15.52 2.89
C ASP A 237 5.75 14.55 3.60
N VAL A 238 6.23 13.87 4.65
CA VAL A 238 5.41 12.95 5.43
C VAL A 238 4.26 13.66 6.13
N LEU A 239 4.52 14.82 6.76
CA LEU A 239 3.48 15.63 7.39
C LEU A 239 2.51 16.22 6.34
N THR A 240 3.01 16.64 5.18
CA THR A 240 2.17 17.12 4.07
C THR A 240 1.22 16.02 3.60
N LEU A 241 1.71 14.78 3.46
CA LEU A 241 0.88 13.63 3.12
C LEU A 241 -0.15 13.29 4.21
N ALA A 242 0.23 13.40 5.48
CA ALA A 242 -0.71 13.22 6.60
C ALA A 242 -1.86 14.23 6.53
N VAL A 243 -1.54 15.52 6.28
CA VAL A 243 -2.54 16.57 6.09
C VAL A 243 -3.40 16.31 4.85
N ALA A 244 -2.77 15.95 3.72
CA ALA A 244 -3.49 15.66 2.47
C ALA A 244 -4.50 14.53 2.65
N CYS A 245 -4.08 13.40 3.24
CA CYS A 245 -4.97 12.29 3.52
C CYS A 245 -6.09 12.66 4.52
N ALA A 246 -5.79 13.44 5.57
CA ALA A 246 -6.81 13.91 6.52
C ALA A 246 -7.86 14.81 5.88
N VAL A 247 -7.46 15.65 4.92
CA VAL A 247 -8.36 16.52 4.17
C VAL A 247 -9.26 15.74 3.22
N ILE A 248 -8.70 14.77 2.49
CA ILE A 248 -9.42 13.95 1.50
C ILE A 248 -10.33 12.91 2.19
N ALA A 249 -10.05 12.55 3.43
CA ALA A 249 -10.85 11.58 4.17
C ALA A 249 -12.31 12.02 4.29
N PRO A 250 -13.27 11.07 4.30
CA PRO A 250 -14.69 11.38 4.48
C PRO A 250 -14.96 12.12 5.79
N THR A 251 -15.94 13.02 5.76
CA THR A 251 -16.34 13.80 6.94
C THR A 251 -16.83 12.89 8.06
N GLY A 252 -16.39 13.18 9.30
CA GLY A 252 -16.78 12.38 10.45
C GLY A 252 -15.95 12.72 11.70
N PRO A 253 -16.31 12.15 12.87
CA PRO A 253 -15.67 12.49 14.16
C PRO A 253 -14.19 12.07 14.22
N GLN A 254 -13.79 11.02 13.51
CA GLN A 254 -12.40 10.59 13.44
C GLN A 254 -11.55 11.61 12.66
N ARG A 255 -12.07 12.07 11.51
CA ARG A 255 -11.43 13.12 10.71
C ARG A 255 -11.22 14.39 11.52
N LEU A 256 -12.24 14.83 12.25
CA LEU A 256 -12.17 16.04 13.08
C LEU A 256 -11.07 15.93 14.15
N ARG A 257 -10.95 14.77 14.81
CA ARG A 257 -9.90 14.51 15.81
C ARG A 257 -8.50 14.57 15.18
N MET A 258 -8.34 13.99 14.00
CA MET A 258 -7.06 14.00 13.29
C MET A 258 -6.68 15.41 12.84
N LEU A 259 -7.63 16.16 12.26
CA LEU A 259 -7.44 17.57 11.89
C LEU A 259 -7.07 18.43 13.12
N GLN A 260 -7.71 18.19 14.28
CA GLN A 260 -7.37 18.85 15.54
C GLN A 260 -5.95 18.53 15.99
N THR A 261 -5.51 17.27 15.84
CA THR A 261 -4.15 16.85 16.20
C THR A 261 -3.13 17.53 15.31
N LEU A 262 -3.35 17.51 13.99
CA LEU A 262 -2.48 18.16 13.01
C LEU A 262 -2.44 19.68 13.17
N TYR A 263 -3.57 20.33 13.51
CA TYR A 263 -3.64 21.76 13.72
C TYR A 263 -2.86 22.22 14.96
N LYS A 264 -2.83 21.38 16.02
CA LYS A 264 -2.10 21.66 17.27
C LYS A 264 -0.60 21.39 17.18
N ASP A 265 -0.15 20.65 16.17
CA ASP A 265 1.26 20.32 16.00
C ASP A 265 2.03 21.52 15.43
N GLU A 266 3.00 22.05 16.19
CA GLU A 266 3.83 23.19 15.80
C GLU A 266 4.64 22.91 14.50
N ARG A 267 4.95 21.65 14.22
CA ARG A 267 5.65 21.25 12.99
C ARG A 267 4.76 21.45 11.77
N CYS A 268 3.47 21.21 11.90
CA CYS A 268 2.50 21.43 10.82
C CYS A 268 2.30 22.92 10.51
N ALA A 269 2.46 23.81 11.51
CA ALA A 269 2.35 25.26 11.32
C ALA A 269 3.36 25.85 10.33
N GLN A 270 4.48 25.15 10.09
CA GLN A 270 5.51 25.58 9.14
C GLN A 270 5.27 25.07 7.71
N LEU A 271 4.27 24.20 7.52
CA LEU A 271 3.96 23.64 6.20
C LEU A 271 3.24 24.65 5.30
N PRO A 272 3.53 24.63 3.98
CA PRO A 272 2.81 25.47 3.02
C PRO A 272 1.31 25.16 2.97
N VAL A 273 0.90 23.94 3.34
CA VAL A 273 -0.49 23.49 3.37
C VAL A 273 -1.26 23.89 4.65
N PHE A 274 -0.59 24.52 5.62
CA PHE A 274 -1.20 24.86 6.92
C PHE A 274 -2.39 25.80 6.80
N ALA A 275 -2.30 26.80 5.93
CA ALA A 275 -3.42 27.75 5.72
C ALA A 275 -4.69 27.04 5.20
N PHE A 276 -4.54 26.00 4.41
CA PHE A 276 -5.65 25.17 3.95
C PHE A 276 -6.19 24.28 5.09
N LEU A 277 -5.29 23.65 5.84
CA LEU A 277 -5.63 22.84 7.02
C LEU A 277 -6.44 23.67 8.05
N GLU A 278 -6.00 24.91 8.33
CA GLU A 278 -6.71 25.81 9.25
C GLU A 278 -8.16 26.07 8.81
N LYS A 279 -8.38 26.33 7.51
CA LYS A 279 -9.73 26.54 6.98
C LYS A 279 -10.61 25.31 7.09
N VAL A 280 -10.05 24.14 6.78
CA VAL A 280 -10.75 22.86 6.91
C VAL A 280 -11.09 22.55 8.37
N TYR A 281 -10.17 22.82 9.30
CA TYR A 281 -10.39 22.61 10.74
C TYR A 281 -11.44 23.56 11.32
N LEU A 282 -11.45 24.83 10.86
CA LEU A 282 -12.42 25.84 11.29
C LEU A 282 -13.76 25.75 10.53
N GLU A 283 -13.97 24.71 9.75
CA GLU A 283 -15.19 24.47 8.97
C GLU A 283 -15.60 25.65 8.09
N ARG A 284 -14.60 26.36 7.52
CA ARG A 284 -14.85 27.47 6.59
C ARG A 284 -15.02 26.94 5.16
N LEU A 285 -15.83 27.66 4.37
CA LEU A 285 -16.03 27.37 2.95
C LEU A 285 -14.70 27.45 2.19
N LEU A 286 -14.40 26.39 1.43
CA LEU A 286 -13.23 26.28 0.59
C LEU A 286 -13.54 26.82 -0.82
N ARG A 287 -12.73 27.77 -1.28
CA ARG A 287 -12.86 28.37 -2.60
C ARG A 287 -12.08 27.57 -3.63
N VAL A 288 -12.53 27.61 -4.88
CA VAL A 288 -11.89 26.89 -6.01
C VAL A 288 -10.42 27.23 -6.15
N GLU A 289 -10.03 28.49 -6.00
CA GLU A 289 -8.64 28.96 -6.09
C GLU A 289 -7.74 28.29 -5.04
N GLU A 290 -8.25 28.10 -3.83
CA GLU A 290 -7.52 27.49 -2.71
C GLU A 290 -7.38 25.98 -2.91
N VAL A 291 -8.40 25.34 -3.46
CA VAL A 291 -8.37 23.92 -3.82
C VAL A 291 -7.35 23.68 -4.91
N LEU A 292 -7.32 24.49 -5.95
CA LEU A 292 -6.31 24.41 -7.03
C LEU A 292 -4.88 24.60 -6.50
N ALA A 293 -4.68 25.54 -5.56
CA ALA A 293 -3.38 25.70 -4.92
C ALA A 293 -2.97 24.44 -4.11
N PHE A 294 -3.94 23.81 -3.43
CA PHE A 294 -3.72 22.60 -2.65
C PHE A 294 -3.43 21.36 -3.55
N GLU A 295 -4.03 21.28 -4.73
CA GLU A 295 -3.80 20.20 -5.69
C GLU A 295 -2.31 20.01 -6.03
N SER A 296 -1.52 21.08 -6.02
CA SER A 296 -0.07 21.01 -6.30
C SER A 296 0.73 20.17 -5.28
N PHE A 297 0.19 19.95 -4.09
CA PHE A 297 0.81 19.15 -3.02
C PHE A 297 0.33 17.70 -3.00
N LEU A 298 -0.64 17.34 -3.86
CA LEU A 298 -1.24 16.02 -3.90
C LEU A 298 -0.52 15.08 -4.86
N LYS A 299 -0.60 13.79 -4.55
CA LYS A 299 -0.13 12.74 -5.45
C LYS A 299 -1.15 12.50 -6.58
N PRO A 300 -0.72 12.02 -7.76
CA PRO A 300 -1.60 11.80 -8.90
C PRO A 300 -2.82 10.90 -8.61
N HIS A 301 -2.68 9.92 -7.73
CA HIS A 301 -3.79 9.01 -7.38
C HIS A 301 -4.92 9.69 -6.58
N HIS A 302 -4.65 10.79 -5.88
CA HIS A 302 -5.69 11.58 -5.20
C HIS A 302 -6.58 12.36 -6.18
N LEU A 303 -6.06 12.60 -7.39
CA LEU A 303 -6.75 13.34 -8.45
C LEU A 303 -7.42 12.42 -9.48
N THR A 304 -7.30 11.09 -9.32
CA THR A 304 -7.98 10.16 -10.22
C THR A 304 -9.49 10.31 -10.07
N VAL A 305 -10.16 10.35 -11.22
CA VAL A 305 -11.62 10.56 -11.31
C VAL A 305 -12.31 9.21 -11.19
N ASP A 306 -13.26 9.12 -10.28
CA ASP A 306 -14.10 7.94 -10.08
C ASP A 306 -15.26 7.88 -11.10
N ALA A 307 -16.09 6.84 -10.99
CA ALA A 307 -17.27 6.63 -11.84
C ALA A 307 -18.27 7.80 -11.82
N ASP A 308 -18.30 8.60 -10.74
CA ASP A 308 -19.15 9.78 -10.59
C ASP A 308 -18.56 11.04 -11.23
N SER A 309 -17.48 10.94 -12.00
CA SER A 309 -16.75 12.04 -12.65
C SER A 309 -16.15 13.07 -11.65
N LEU A 310 -15.99 12.70 -10.39
CA LEU A 310 -15.38 13.52 -9.35
C LEU A 310 -14.08 12.88 -8.85
N SER A 311 -13.05 13.69 -8.62
CA SER A 311 -11.85 13.20 -7.94
C SER A 311 -12.11 13.03 -6.43
N ALA A 312 -11.27 12.25 -5.76
CA ALA A 312 -11.36 12.06 -4.32
C ALA A 312 -11.29 13.40 -3.56
N LEU A 313 -10.41 14.32 -4.02
CA LEU A 313 -10.34 15.68 -3.47
C LEU A 313 -11.62 16.48 -3.71
N GLN A 314 -12.14 16.51 -4.93
CA GLN A 314 -13.37 17.26 -5.25
C GLN A 314 -14.54 16.79 -4.40
N ARG A 315 -14.70 15.47 -4.23
CA ARG A 315 -15.70 14.89 -3.34
C ARG A 315 -15.54 15.37 -1.91
N ALA A 316 -14.31 15.28 -1.37
CA ALA A 316 -14.03 15.72 -0.01
C ALA A 316 -14.29 17.22 0.21
N VAL A 317 -14.00 18.07 -0.78
CA VAL A 317 -14.29 19.52 -0.75
C VAL A 317 -15.78 19.78 -0.76
N ILE A 318 -16.54 19.09 -1.61
CA ILE A 318 -18.01 19.22 -1.66
C ILE A 318 -18.64 18.79 -0.33
N GLU A 319 -18.22 17.63 0.20
CA GLU A 319 -18.70 17.13 1.49
C GLU A 319 -18.37 18.11 2.63
N HIS A 320 -17.16 18.68 2.63
CA HIS A 320 -16.76 19.68 3.62
C HIS A 320 -17.58 20.96 3.51
N ASN A 321 -17.75 21.48 2.29
CA ASN A 321 -18.54 22.69 2.06
C ASN A 321 -20.02 22.47 2.42
N LEU A 322 -20.57 21.27 2.19
CA LEU A 322 -21.92 20.92 2.63
C LEU A 322 -22.07 20.98 4.16
N VAL A 323 -21.11 20.45 4.91
CA VAL A 323 -21.13 20.59 6.39
C VAL A 323 -21.00 22.05 6.81
N SER A 324 -20.13 22.82 6.14
CA SER A 324 -19.98 24.26 6.44
C SER A 324 -21.27 25.03 6.15
N ILE A 325 -21.98 24.69 5.07
CA ILE A 325 -23.28 25.32 4.70
C ILE A 325 -24.36 24.95 5.72
N SER A 326 -24.41 23.68 6.16
CA SER A 326 -25.42 23.25 7.16
C SER A 326 -25.28 23.94 8.50
N ASN A 327 -24.09 24.42 8.86
CA ASN A 327 -23.85 25.17 10.07
C ASN A 327 -24.33 26.64 9.95
N VAL A 328 -24.59 27.15 8.74
CA VAL A 328 -24.97 28.56 8.49
C VAL A 328 -26.43 28.68 8.05
N TYR A 329 -26.92 27.74 7.26
CA TYR A 329 -28.27 27.76 6.69
C TYR A 329 -29.18 26.74 7.37
N ASN A 330 -30.39 27.11 7.71
CA ASN A 330 -31.42 26.19 8.17
C ASN A 330 -32.06 25.43 6.99
N ASN A 331 -32.17 26.09 5.84
CA ASN A 331 -32.66 25.54 4.59
C ASN A 331 -32.03 26.24 3.39
N ILE A 332 -31.93 25.52 2.27
CA ILE A 332 -31.39 26.08 1.02
C ILE A 332 -32.00 25.36 -0.18
N GLY A 333 -32.24 26.05 -1.28
CA GLY A 333 -32.67 25.46 -2.55
C GLY A 333 -31.51 24.71 -3.26
N PHE A 334 -31.82 23.64 -4.01
CA PHE A 334 -30.77 22.88 -4.73
C PHE A 334 -30.06 23.73 -5.79
N ASP A 335 -30.74 24.71 -6.38
CA ASP A 335 -30.15 25.60 -7.39
C ASP A 335 -29.04 26.46 -6.77
N GLU A 336 -29.35 27.11 -5.62
CA GLU A 336 -28.39 27.92 -4.85
C GLU A 336 -27.25 27.06 -4.26
N LEU A 337 -27.60 25.85 -3.78
CA LEU A 337 -26.64 24.92 -3.24
C LEU A 337 -25.65 24.47 -4.32
N GLY A 338 -26.15 24.19 -5.54
CA GLY A 338 -25.31 23.83 -6.69
C GLY A 338 -24.33 24.95 -7.07
N GLU A 339 -24.77 26.21 -7.07
CA GLU A 339 -23.91 27.37 -7.33
C GLU A 339 -22.80 27.49 -6.27
N LEU A 340 -23.16 27.37 -4.98
CA LEU A 340 -22.19 27.46 -3.87
C LEU A 340 -21.14 26.32 -3.89
N LEU A 341 -21.56 25.14 -4.29
CA LEU A 341 -20.67 23.96 -4.39
C LEU A 341 -19.92 23.86 -5.70
N GLY A 342 -20.33 24.63 -6.74
CA GLY A 342 -19.77 24.56 -8.09
C GLY A 342 -20.11 23.26 -8.83
N VAL A 343 -21.27 22.66 -8.53
CA VAL A 343 -21.77 21.41 -9.14
C VAL A 343 -23.20 21.58 -9.65
N SER A 344 -23.68 20.64 -10.44
CA SER A 344 -25.10 20.66 -10.87
C SER A 344 -26.03 20.38 -9.69
N ASP A 345 -27.25 20.91 -9.75
CA ASP A 345 -28.32 20.69 -8.79
C ASP A 345 -28.59 19.21 -8.50
N ILE A 346 -28.58 18.37 -9.54
CA ILE A 346 -28.77 16.92 -9.42
C ILE A 346 -27.61 16.24 -8.68
N GLN A 347 -26.36 16.72 -8.89
CA GLN A 347 -25.21 16.19 -8.18
C GLN A 347 -25.20 16.65 -6.72
N ALA A 348 -25.60 17.89 -6.45
CA ALA A 348 -25.77 18.41 -5.10
C ALA A 348 -26.80 17.60 -4.32
N GLU A 349 -27.99 17.35 -4.90
CA GLU A 349 -29.04 16.50 -4.30
C GLU A 349 -28.53 15.10 -3.97
N LYS A 350 -27.86 14.44 -4.91
CA LYS A 350 -27.28 13.09 -4.69
C LYS A 350 -26.25 13.08 -3.55
N MET A 351 -25.41 14.11 -3.47
CA MET A 351 -24.39 14.19 -2.44
C MET A 351 -25.01 14.40 -1.06
N VAL A 352 -25.99 15.30 -0.95
CA VAL A 352 -26.75 15.54 0.28
C VAL A 352 -27.48 14.27 0.72
N ALA A 353 -28.20 13.60 -0.21
CA ALA A 353 -28.91 12.36 0.08
C ALA A 353 -27.99 11.26 0.59
N LYS A 354 -26.80 11.15 -0.01
CA LYS A 354 -25.77 10.20 0.43
C LYS A 354 -25.27 10.53 1.84
N MET A 355 -24.95 11.78 2.12
CA MET A 355 -24.43 12.19 3.44
C MET A 355 -25.49 12.02 4.55
N ILE A 356 -26.76 12.26 4.25
CA ILE A 356 -27.87 12.00 5.19
C ILE A 356 -28.03 10.50 5.42
N SER A 357 -27.98 9.68 4.36
CA SER A 357 -28.12 8.21 4.49
C SER A 357 -26.96 7.55 5.25
N GLU A 358 -25.78 8.19 5.28
CA GLU A 358 -24.60 7.75 6.01
C GLU A 358 -24.47 8.37 7.41
N ASP A 359 -25.49 9.08 7.90
CA ASP A 359 -25.54 9.80 9.19
C ASP A 359 -24.38 10.81 9.37
N ARG A 360 -23.88 11.38 8.27
CA ARG A 360 -22.83 12.41 8.26
C ARG A 360 -23.35 13.83 8.19
N LEU A 361 -24.64 13.99 7.89
CA LEU A 361 -25.36 15.24 7.80
C LEU A 361 -26.78 15.04 8.32
N SER A 362 -27.20 15.84 9.28
CA SER A 362 -28.57 15.81 9.81
C SER A 362 -29.46 16.71 8.98
N GLY A 363 -30.51 16.17 8.41
CA GLY A 363 -31.45 16.98 7.61
C GLY A 363 -32.43 16.12 6.82
N ARG A 364 -33.34 16.81 6.13
CA ARG A 364 -34.36 16.21 5.27
C ARG A 364 -34.42 16.91 3.93
N ILE A 365 -34.75 16.13 2.89
CA ILE A 365 -34.84 16.60 1.50
C ILE A 365 -36.35 16.72 1.13
N ASP A 366 -36.74 17.85 0.63
CA ASP A 366 -38.03 18.07 -0.04
C ASP A 366 -37.78 18.13 -1.55
N GLN A 367 -38.13 17.05 -2.25
CA GLN A 367 -37.96 16.96 -3.71
C GLN A 367 -39.04 17.76 -4.49
N VAL A 368 -40.19 18.04 -3.87
CA VAL A 368 -41.27 18.76 -4.54
C VAL A 368 -40.92 20.24 -4.62
N ASP A 369 -40.52 20.81 -3.50
CA ASP A 369 -40.15 22.24 -3.39
C ASP A 369 -38.66 22.45 -3.76
N ARG A 370 -37.87 21.38 -3.94
CA ARG A 370 -36.43 21.39 -4.26
C ARG A 370 -35.59 22.10 -3.17
N PHE A 371 -35.89 21.83 -1.91
CA PHE A 371 -35.19 22.34 -0.75
C PHE A 371 -34.54 21.24 0.08
N VAL A 372 -33.41 21.61 0.70
CA VAL A 372 -32.80 20.84 1.81
C VAL A 372 -33.06 21.61 3.08
N TYR A 373 -33.55 20.93 4.11
CA TYR A 373 -33.67 21.44 5.47
C TYR A 373 -32.60 20.77 6.33
N PHE A 374 -31.78 21.58 6.99
CA PHE A 374 -30.78 21.09 7.91
C PHE A 374 -31.32 21.14 9.34
N ASP A 375 -31.15 20.05 10.09
CA ASP A 375 -31.57 20.00 11.48
C ASP A 375 -30.43 20.58 12.34
N SER A 376 -30.77 21.59 13.17
CA SER A 376 -29.84 22.12 14.15
C SER A 376 -29.80 21.19 15.39
N ASP A 377 -28.65 21.06 16.03
CA ASP A 377 -28.50 20.27 17.27
C ASP A 377 -29.48 20.68 18.38
N ALA A 378 -29.90 21.95 18.37
CA ALA A 378 -30.92 22.47 19.32
C ALA A 378 -32.30 21.83 19.08
N SER A 379 -32.71 21.59 17.82
CA SER A 379 -33.99 20.98 17.50
C SER A 379 -34.06 19.49 17.89
N THR A 380 -32.95 18.78 17.77
CA THR A 380 -32.89 17.35 18.15
C THR A 380 -33.00 17.14 19.65
N ILE A 381 -32.44 18.05 20.48
CA ILE A 381 -32.53 17.97 21.93
C ILE A 381 -34.01 18.21 22.39
N ASP A 382 -34.69 19.19 21.80
CA ASP A 382 -36.06 19.44 22.11
C ASP A 382 -37.00 18.32 21.67
N GLU A 383 -36.77 17.74 20.48
CA GLU A 383 -37.51 16.54 20.00
C GLU A 383 -37.27 15.31 20.85
N GLU A 384 -36.04 15.04 21.32
CA GLU A 384 -35.77 13.93 22.24
C GLU A 384 -36.43 14.12 23.58
N TRP A 385 -36.46 15.34 24.10
CA TRP A 385 -37.16 15.69 25.32
C TRP A 385 -38.67 15.46 25.17
N ASP A 386 -39.26 15.94 24.08
CA ASP A 386 -40.68 15.71 23.79
C ASP A 386 -41.02 14.24 23.68
N LYS A 387 -40.21 13.40 23.00
CA LYS A 387 -40.37 11.96 22.94
C LYS A 387 -40.34 11.32 24.32
N GLN A 388 -39.41 11.71 25.18
CA GLN A 388 -39.33 11.21 26.56
C GLN A 388 -40.56 11.59 27.38
N VAL A 389 -41.05 12.82 27.25
CA VAL A 389 -42.29 13.30 27.93
C VAL A 389 -43.49 12.46 27.48
N VAL A 390 -43.65 12.23 26.18
CA VAL A 390 -44.74 11.41 25.64
C VAL A 390 -44.63 9.95 26.13
N GLU A 391 -43.44 9.35 26.15
CA GLU A 391 -43.24 7.98 26.63
C GLU A 391 -43.58 7.84 28.11
N VAL A 392 -43.13 8.78 28.94
CA VAL A 392 -43.48 8.79 30.37
C VAL A 392 -45.00 8.96 30.59
N SER A 393 -45.65 9.85 29.83
CA SER A 393 -47.10 10.07 29.90
C SER A 393 -47.90 8.81 29.53
N LEU A 394 -47.47 8.10 28.45
CA LEU A 394 -48.09 6.81 28.04
C LEU A 394 -47.91 5.73 29.09
N LYS A 395 -46.75 5.62 29.71
CA LYS A 395 -46.49 4.67 30.81
C LYS A 395 -47.36 5.01 32.02
N LEU A 396 -47.53 6.27 32.36
CA LEU A 396 -48.32 6.70 33.46
C LEU A 396 -49.80 6.39 33.23
N ASN A 397 -50.32 6.66 32.01
CA ASN A 397 -51.70 6.28 31.64
C ASN A 397 -51.90 4.77 31.71
N GLY A 398 -50.95 3.96 31.24
CA GLY A 398 -51.04 2.48 31.35
C GLY A 398 -51.08 2.00 32.79
N ILE A 399 -50.32 2.62 33.71
CA ILE A 399 -50.38 2.31 35.15
C ILE A 399 -51.74 2.72 35.73
N VAL A 400 -52.28 3.90 35.40
CA VAL A 400 -53.59 4.36 35.86
C VAL A 400 -54.71 3.44 35.38
N GLU A 401 -54.68 3.02 34.12
CA GLU A 401 -55.64 2.03 33.58
C GLU A 401 -55.54 0.70 34.29
N SER A 402 -54.33 0.20 34.56
CA SER A 402 -54.15 -1.05 35.32
C SER A 402 -54.71 -0.94 36.75
N LEU A 403 -54.48 0.18 37.44
CA LEU A 403 -55.01 0.45 38.77
C LEU A 403 -56.53 0.57 38.78
N MET A 404 -57.14 1.15 37.74
CA MET A 404 -58.59 1.27 37.59
C MET A 404 -59.25 -0.08 37.34
N VAL A 405 -58.57 -0.99 36.65
CA VAL A 405 -59.05 -2.37 36.43
C VAL A 405 -58.96 -3.18 37.71
N GLU A 406 -57.91 -3.03 38.52
CA GLU A 406 -57.71 -3.74 39.78
C GLU A 406 -58.58 -3.22 40.92
N ASN A 407 -58.88 -1.91 40.94
CA ASN A 407 -59.70 -1.23 41.91
C ASN A 407 -60.80 -0.39 41.24
N PRO A 408 -61.90 -0.99 40.81
CA PRO A 408 -63.01 -0.20 40.24
C PRO A 408 -63.59 0.73 41.32
N VAL A 409 -63.15 2.00 41.29
CA VAL A 409 -63.74 3.06 42.12
C VAL A 409 -65.18 3.22 41.65
N SER A 410 -66.12 2.76 42.44
CA SER A 410 -67.53 3.06 42.24
C SER A 410 -67.73 4.56 42.35
N MET A 411 -67.92 5.26 41.23
CA MET A 411 -68.43 6.62 41.22
C MET A 411 -69.87 6.58 41.72
N GLN A 412 -70.08 7.04 42.93
CA GLN A 412 -71.33 7.56 43.39
C GLN A 412 -71.40 9.04 43.16
#